data_f757ea0fcb3532733ed65afca6f686cf
#
_entry.id   f757ea0fcb3532733ed65afca6f686cf
#
_cell.length_a   1.000
_cell.length_b   1.000
_cell.length_c   1.000
_cell.angle_alpha   90.00
_cell.angle_beta   90.00
_cell.angle_gamma   90.00
#
_symmetry.space_group_name_H-M   'P 1'
#
loop_
_entity.id
_entity.type
_entity.pdbx_description
1 polymer ?
#
loop_
_entity_poly.entity_id
_entity_poly.type
_entity_poly.pdbx_seq_one_letter_code
_entity_poly.pdbx_strand_id
1 'polypeptide(L)'
;MPCGSGKFTYEMVDGWAKLPKGASFLDIGGISIDAQDRVFVLNRSTEHPVMVFDREGNFLTSWGKGLFKRAHGSGVGPDGAIYCTDDKNHTVRKFTPEGKVLMTLGQEDQPSDTGYEQDWFEFFWSLTTITKGGPPFNRPTGVAITESGTIYVSDGYGNARVHKFTPDGKLLLSWGGPGYRPGEFRLPHNIAVDKQERVWVPDRENSRVQIFNSSGKFLDQWENFIRPTDVCFDDEGNVYVSELCLQVSIFSPNGKLLARLANGRQEKDPAKALFVAPHAIALDSRGDIYVGDVSWTHSKIDRGANVLRKLVRK
;
A
#
# COMPACT_ATOMS: atom_id res chain seq x y z
N MET A 1 0.55 -6.59 -24.60
CA MET A 1 -0.87 -6.72 -25.01
C MET A 1 -1.71 -5.83 -24.11
N PRO A 2 -2.70 -5.09 -24.64
CA PRO A 2 -3.59 -4.29 -23.82
C PRO A 2 -4.37 -5.16 -22.81
N CYS A 3 -4.61 -4.63 -21.62
CA CYS A 3 -5.46 -5.24 -20.60
C CYS A 3 -6.54 -4.25 -20.13
N GLY A 4 -7.62 -4.77 -19.54
CA GLY A 4 -8.75 -3.95 -19.11
C GLY A 4 -9.88 -3.90 -20.14
N SER A 5 -10.73 -2.87 -20.04
CA SER A 5 -11.92 -2.70 -20.92
C SER A 5 -12.36 -1.25 -21.04
N GLY A 6 -12.93 -0.88 -22.19
CA GLY A 6 -13.44 0.46 -22.46
C GLY A 6 -12.40 1.55 -22.23
N LYS A 7 -12.79 2.63 -21.57
CA LYS A 7 -11.87 3.74 -21.23
C LYS A 7 -10.79 3.35 -20.20
N PHE A 8 -10.87 2.17 -19.58
CA PHE A 8 -9.89 1.60 -18.66
C PHE A 8 -9.07 0.51 -19.35
N THR A 9 -8.66 0.76 -20.58
CA THR A 9 -7.73 -0.08 -21.33
C THR A 9 -6.31 0.45 -21.14
N TYR A 10 -5.38 -0.43 -20.75
CA TYR A 10 -4.01 -0.10 -20.44
C TYR A 10 -3.03 -0.97 -21.22
N GLU A 11 -1.84 -0.46 -21.44
CA GLU A 11 -0.72 -1.20 -22.01
C GLU A 11 0.48 -1.14 -21.08
N MET A 12 1.06 -2.30 -20.81
CA MET A 12 2.24 -2.42 -19.97
C MET A 12 3.47 -1.83 -20.68
N VAL A 13 4.27 -1.08 -19.94
CA VAL A 13 5.57 -0.58 -20.38
C VAL A 13 6.65 -1.56 -19.90
N ASP A 14 7.23 -2.30 -20.82
CA ASP A 14 8.33 -3.21 -20.51
C ASP A 14 9.58 -2.45 -20.11
N GLY A 15 10.24 -2.89 -19.00
CA GLY A 15 11.49 -2.31 -18.54
C GLY A 15 11.37 -0.84 -18.13
N TRP A 16 10.21 -0.41 -17.64
CA TRP A 16 10.00 0.98 -17.23
C TRP A 16 11.06 1.43 -16.21
N ALA A 17 11.26 0.69 -15.13
CA ALA A 17 12.24 1.05 -14.10
C ALA A 17 13.68 0.78 -14.58
N LYS A 18 14.40 1.84 -14.93
CA LYS A 18 15.81 1.80 -15.35
C LYS A 18 16.71 1.78 -14.13
N LEU A 19 16.92 0.59 -13.57
CA LEU A 19 17.72 0.42 -12.36
C LEU A 19 19.18 0.78 -12.57
N PRO A 20 19.85 1.46 -11.61
CA PRO A 20 21.28 1.69 -11.68
C PRO A 20 22.05 0.36 -11.57
N LYS A 21 23.28 0.34 -12.10
CA LYS A 21 24.14 -0.85 -12.10
C LYS A 21 24.32 -1.40 -10.68
N GLY A 22 24.01 -2.67 -10.50
CA GLY A 22 24.11 -3.38 -9.21
C GLY A 22 22.94 -3.20 -8.26
N ALA A 23 21.95 -2.37 -8.60
CA ALA A 23 20.71 -2.31 -7.84
C ALA A 23 19.69 -3.33 -8.34
N SER A 24 18.83 -3.79 -7.43
CA SER A 24 17.73 -4.71 -7.71
C SER A 24 16.53 -4.37 -6.85
N PHE A 25 15.35 -4.72 -7.35
CA PHE A 25 14.18 -4.87 -6.50
C PHE A 25 14.14 -6.29 -5.91
N LEU A 26 13.59 -6.40 -4.71
CA LEU A 26 13.23 -7.68 -4.11
C LEU A 26 11.71 -7.86 -4.12
N ASP A 27 11.02 -7.04 -3.37
CA ASP A 27 9.56 -6.91 -3.32
C ASP A 27 9.20 -5.43 -3.17
N ILE A 28 8.07 -5.00 -3.72
CA ILE A 28 7.61 -3.62 -3.57
C ILE A 28 6.56 -3.54 -2.48
N GLY A 29 6.93 -2.95 -1.36
CA GLY A 29 6.04 -2.74 -0.21
C GLY A 29 5.06 -1.60 -0.41
N GLY A 30 5.50 -0.48 -1.00
CA GLY A 30 4.68 0.71 -1.22
C GLY A 30 5.11 1.49 -2.45
N ILE A 31 4.18 2.25 -3.01
CA ILE A 31 4.44 3.20 -4.10
C ILE A 31 3.71 4.49 -3.75
N SER A 32 4.38 5.63 -3.88
CA SER A 32 3.75 6.93 -3.81
C SER A 32 4.28 7.85 -4.92
N ILE A 33 3.45 8.78 -5.36
CA ILE A 33 3.77 9.68 -6.48
C ILE A 33 3.49 11.10 -6.01
N ASP A 34 4.45 11.99 -6.21
CA ASP A 34 4.32 13.38 -5.82
C ASP A 34 3.73 14.25 -6.95
N ALA A 35 3.50 15.52 -6.64
CA ALA A 35 2.92 16.48 -7.59
C ALA A 35 3.79 16.76 -8.83
N GLN A 36 5.03 16.31 -8.85
CA GLN A 36 5.96 16.38 -9.98
C GLN A 36 6.03 15.06 -10.76
N ASP A 37 5.13 14.11 -10.49
CA ASP A 37 5.13 12.75 -11.03
C ASP A 37 6.43 11.97 -10.74
N ARG A 38 7.17 12.32 -9.66
CA ARG A 38 8.25 11.47 -9.19
C ARG A 38 7.67 10.27 -8.46
N VAL A 39 8.16 9.09 -8.81
CA VAL A 39 7.67 7.81 -8.29
C VAL A 39 8.61 7.32 -7.20
N PHE A 40 8.13 7.31 -5.96
CA PHE A 40 8.83 6.79 -4.79
C PHE A 40 8.43 5.34 -4.57
N VAL A 41 9.39 4.44 -4.67
CA VAL A 41 9.19 2.99 -4.61
C VAL A 41 9.82 2.45 -3.34
N LEU A 42 8.99 1.96 -2.42
CA LEU A 42 9.48 1.27 -1.23
C LEU A 42 9.82 -0.18 -1.58
N ASN A 43 11.10 -0.43 -1.65
CA ASN A 43 11.70 -1.72 -1.98
C ASN A 43 12.15 -2.42 -0.68
N ARG A 44 11.94 -3.72 -0.58
CA ARG A 44 12.43 -4.51 0.57
C ARG A 44 13.92 -4.84 0.52
N SER A 45 14.68 -4.23 -0.41
CA SER A 45 16.14 -4.25 -0.42
C SER A 45 16.69 -3.43 0.75
N THR A 46 17.68 -3.96 1.46
CA THR A 46 18.37 -3.25 2.55
C THR A 46 19.29 -2.14 2.06
N GLU A 47 19.80 -2.27 0.83
CA GLU A 47 20.73 -1.29 0.24
C GLU A 47 20.00 -0.07 -0.33
N HIS A 48 18.83 -0.28 -0.93
CA HIS A 48 18.02 0.74 -1.60
C HIS A 48 16.56 0.66 -1.15
N PRO A 49 16.23 0.94 0.13
CA PRO A 49 14.88 0.79 0.65
C PRO A 49 13.86 1.71 -0.04
N VAL A 50 14.27 2.93 -0.40
CA VAL A 50 13.48 3.84 -1.20
C VAL A 50 14.25 4.21 -2.45
N MET A 51 13.65 3.94 -3.60
CA MET A 51 14.18 4.32 -4.90
C MET A 51 13.23 5.33 -5.55
N VAL A 52 13.80 6.37 -6.15
CA VAL A 52 13.01 7.45 -6.76
C VAL A 52 13.29 7.49 -8.26
N PHE A 53 12.22 7.53 -9.04
CA PHE A 53 12.26 7.59 -10.49
C PHE A 53 11.49 8.82 -10.99
N ASP A 54 11.86 9.30 -12.17
CA ASP A 54 10.97 10.18 -12.91
C ASP A 54 9.85 9.36 -13.56
N ARG A 55 8.90 10.04 -14.19
CA ARG A 55 7.78 9.43 -14.87
C ARG A 55 8.16 8.50 -16.03
N GLU A 56 9.28 8.78 -16.68
CA GLU A 56 9.86 7.98 -17.78
C GLU A 56 10.67 6.77 -17.28
N GLY A 57 10.73 6.59 -15.93
CA GLY A 57 11.44 5.49 -15.29
C GLY A 57 12.93 5.67 -15.18
N ASN A 58 13.46 6.87 -15.41
CA ASN A 58 14.86 7.15 -15.15
C ASN A 58 15.08 7.21 -13.64
N PHE A 59 16.10 6.52 -13.16
CA PHE A 59 16.50 6.55 -11.76
C PHE A 59 17.02 7.94 -11.38
N LEU A 60 16.48 8.54 -10.34
CA LEU A 60 16.90 9.84 -9.84
C LEU A 60 17.82 9.73 -8.62
N THR A 61 17.38 8.96 -7.62
CA THR A 61 18.13 8.78 -6.36
C THR A 61 17.61 7.58 -5.58
N SER A 62 18.34 7.19 -4.53
CA SER A 62 17.84 6.26 -3.51
C SER A 62 18.35 6.65 -2.13
N TRP A 63 17.56 6.31 -1.11
CA TRP A 63 17.87 6.61 0.27
C TRP A 63 17.24 5.58 1.23
N GLY A 64 17.49 5.74 2.52
CA GLY A 64 16.88 4.93 3.57
C GLY A 64 17.70 3.72 4.00
N LYS A 65 18.92 3.51 3.47
CA LYS A 65 19.79 2.42 3.93
C LYS A 65 19.99 2.48 5.45
N GLY A 66 19.73 1.35 6.12
CA GLY A 66 19.82 1.23 7.57
C GLY A 66 18.65 1.83 8.37
N LEU A 67 17.69 2.49 7.71
CA LEU A 67 16.54 3.10 8.39
C LEU A 67 15.33 2.15 8.48
N PHE A 68 15.27 1.11 7.67
CA PHE A 68 14.12 0.21 7.63
C PHE A 68 14.51 -1.22 8.00
N LYS A 69 13.66 -1.85 8.82
CA LYS A 69 13.67 -3.31 9.04
C LYS A 69 12.86 -4.04 7.98
N ARG A 70 11.68 -3.51 7.66
CA ARG A 70 10.86 -3.94 6.52
C ARG A 70 9.93 -2.81 6.06
N ALA A 71 10.33 -2.09 5.02
CA ALA A 71 9.49 -1.07 4.41
C ALA A 71 8.18 -1.68 3.89
N HIS A 72 7.02 -1.03 4.16
CA HIS A 72 5.72 -1.58 3.80
C HIS A 72 4.85 -0.59 3.01
N GLY A 73 4.13 0.32 3.61
CA GLY A 73 3.27 1.29 2.92
C GLY A 73 3.88 2.67 2.81
N SER A 74 3.44 3.47 1.85
CA SER A 74 3.89 4.85 1.69
C SER A 74 2.76 5.79 1.28
N GLY A 75 2.94 7.09 1.58
CA GLY A 75 2.07 8.17 1.15
C GLY A 75 2.84 9.48 1.00
N VAL A 76 2.30 10.41 0.22
CA VAL A 76 2.84 11.76 0.06
C VAL A 76 1.93 12.75 0.80
N GLY A 77 2.52 13.63 1.57
CA GLY A 77 1.82 14.73 2.23
C GLY A 77 1.64 15.96 1.32
N PRO A 78 0.74 16.89 1.66
CA PRO A 78 0.52 18.12 0.89
C PRO A 78 1.74 19.04 0.86
N ASP A 79 2.67 18.85 1.78
CA ASP A 79 3.97 19.54 1.85
C ASP A 79 5.07 18.84 1.03
N GLY A 80 4.71 17.79 0.26
CA GLY A 80 5.64 16.99 -0.54
C GLY A 80 6.48 16.02 0.28
N ALA A 81 6.26 15.93 1.59
CA ALA A 81 6.97 14.96 2.43
C ALA A 81 6.50 13.53 2.17
N ILE A 82 7.42 12.59 2.28
CA ILE A 82 7.18 11.17 2.05
C ILE A 82 6.99 10.48 3.41
N TYR A 83 5.90 9.77 3.56
CA TYR A 83 5.63 8.97 4.75
C TYR A 83 5.82 7.49 4.41
N CYS A 84 6.51 6.77 5.29
CA CYS A 84 6.78 5.34 5.09
C CYS A 84 6.47 4.58 6.38
N THR A 85 5.75 3.47 6.25
CA THR A 85 5.56 2.52 7.36
C THR A 85 6.70 1.50 7.37
N ASP A 86 7.11 1.10 8.56
CA ASP A 86 8.00 -0.04 8.79
C ASP A 86 7.29 -1.02 9.73
N ASP A 87 6.78 -2.09 9.17
CA ASP A 87 5.96 -3.03 9.93
C ASP A 87 6.76 -3.91 10.91
N LYS A 88 8.06 -4.09 10.69
CA LYS A 88 8.91 -4.81 11.64
C LYS A 88 9.55 -3.91 12.70
N ASN A 89 9.58 -2.60 12.46
CA ASN A 89 10.10 -1.63 13.41
C ASN A 89 8.99 -0.92 14.20
N HIS A 90 7.73 -1.21 13.91
CA HIS A 90 6.53 -0.65 14.55
C HIS A 90 6.45 0.88 14.46
N THR A 91 6.92 1.46 13.34
CA THR A 91 7.00 2.91 13.15
C THR A 91 6.40 3.38 11.84
N VAL A 92 5.99 4.66 11.83
CA VAL A 92 5.74 5.43 10.62
C VAL A 92 6.66 6.65 10.66
N ARG A 93 7.44 6.86 9.59
CA ARG A 93 8.37 7.98 9.50
C ARG A 93 7.98 8.93 8.38
N LYS A 94 8.11 10.22 8.68
CA LYS A 94 8.01 11.31 7.70
C LYS A 94 9.42 11.70 7.25
N PHE A 95 9.62 11.85 5.94
CA PHE A 95 10.89 12.21 5.33
C PHE A 95 10.73 13.40 4.40
N THR A 96 11.83 14.16 4.17
CA THR A 96 11.91 14.98 2.97
C THR A 96 11.98 14.08 1.72
N PRO A 97 11.69 14.59 0.51
CA PRO A 97 11.86 13.81 -0.71
C PRO A 97 13.28 13.25 -0.91
N GLU A 98 14.30 13.87 -0.29
CA GLU A 98 15.69 13.46 -0.32
C GLU A 98 16.07 12.46 0.78
N GLY A 99 15.11 12.05 1.62
CA GLY A 99 15.28 11.00 2.63
C GLY A 99 15.75 11.46 4.02
N LYS A 100 15.70 12.77 4.33
CA LYS A 100 15.94 13.26 5.69
C LYS A 100 14.72 13.00 6.56
N VAL A 101 14.89 12.32 7.70
CA VAL A 101 13.82 12.10 8.68
C VAL A 101 13.37 13.43 9.29
N LEU A 102 12.07 13.69 9.25
CA LEU A 102 11.42 14.87 9.83
C LEU A 102 10.63 14.53 11.09
N MET A 103 10.01 13.33 11.14
CA MET A 103 9.19 12.89 12.27
C MET A 103 9.16 11.36 12.31
N THR A 104 9.02 10.80 13.51
CA THR A 104 8.75 9.37 13.73
C THR A 104 7.51 9.23 14.61
N LEU A 105 6.53 8.45 14.16
CA LEU A 105 5.39 8.00 14.96
C LEU A 105 5.66 6.55 15.39
N GLY A 106 5.23 6.22 16.59
CA GLY A 106 5.55 4.94 17.22
C GLY A 106 6.94 4.94 17.85
N GLN A 107 7.35 3.79 18.35
CA GLN A 107 8.63 3.61 19.01
C GLN A 107 9.32 2.38 18.44
N GLU A 108 10.57 2.52 18.04
CA GLU A 108 11.34 1.45 17.44
C GLU A 108 11.41 0.22 18.36
N ASP A 109 11.11 -0.95 17.78
CA ASP A 109 11.14 -2.24 18.50
C ASP A 109 10.20 -2.36 19.69
N GLN A 110 9.20 -1.47 19.79
CA GLN A 110 8.24 -1.50 20.88
C GLN A 110 6.81 -1.65 20.33
N PRO A 111 6.39 -2.88 20.01
CA PRO A 111 5.01 -3.13 19.60
C PRO A 111 4.06 -2.87 20.77
N SER A 112 2.87 -2.35 20.45
CA SER A 112 1.78 -2.30 21.41
C SER A 112 1.34 -3.71 21.81
N ASP A 113 0.96 -3.86 23.08
CA ASP A 113 0.41 -5.12 23.60
C ASP A 113 -1.01 -5.36 23.03
N THR A 114 -1.09 -6.24 22.06
CA THR A 114 -2.34 -6.61 21.37
C THR A 114 -2.70 -8.08 21.57
N GLY A 115 -1.82 -8.85 22.23
CA GLY A 115 -1.89 -10.30 22.28
C GLY A 115 -1.31 -10.97 21.03
N TYR A 116 -0.81 -10.20 20.05
CA TYR A 116 -0.24 -10.76 18.83
C TYR A 116 0.98 -11.63 19.11
N GLU A 117 0.90 -12.88 18.66
CA GLU A 117 2.02 -13.84 18.69
C GLU A 117 2.36 -14.21 17.25
N GLN A 118 3.64 -14.00 16.89
CA GLN A 118 4.08 -14.30 15.54
C GLN A 118 4.46 -15.77 15.41
N ASP A 119 3.75 -16.50 14.54
CA ASP A 119 4.20 -17.77 14.01
C ASP A 119 4.71 -17.59 12.58
N TRP A 120 5.91 -18.04 12.30
CA TRP A 120 6.55 -17.90 10.99
C TRP A 120 6.02 -18.87 9.94
N PHE A 121 5.40 -19.96 10.38
CA PHE A 121 4.85 -20.99 9.50
C PHE A 121 3.33 -20.85 9.33
N GLU A 122 2.64 -20.31 10.35
CA GLU A 122 1.20 -20.21 10.42
C GLU A 122 0.71 -18.74 10.48
N PHE A 123 0.92 -18.02 9.37
CA PHE A 123 0.55 -16.60 9.30
C PHE A 123 -0.90 -16.32 9.71
N PHE A 124 -1.85 -17.16 9.24
CA PHE A 124 -3.27 -16.96 9.58
C PHE A 124 -3.56 -17.22 11.05
N TRP A 125 -2.84 -18.16 11.66
CA TRP A 125 -2.94 -18.38 13.10
C TRP A 125 -2.47 -17.16 13.87
N SER A 126 -1.35 -16.56 13.50
CA SER A 126 -0.84 -15.33 14.12
C SER A 126 -1.88 -14.21 14.19
N LEU A 127 -2.70 -14.05 13.15
CA LEU A 127 -3.77 -13.05 13.15
C LEU A 127 -4.89 -13.36 14.15
N THR A 128 -5.08 -14.62 14.52
CA THR A 128 -6.10 -15.02 15.52
C THR A 128 -5.69 -14.76 16.95
N THR A 129 -4.41 -14.54 17.21
CA THR A 129 -3.88 -14.21 18.54
C THR A 129 -4.14 -12.78 18.95
N ILE A 130 -4.47 -11.88 18.01
CA ILE A 130 -4.83 -10.50 18.30
C ILE A 130 -6.17 -10.49 19.07
N THR A 131 -6.12 -10.11 20.34
CA THR A 131 -7.30 -10.12 21.23
C THR A 131 -7.83 -8.72 21.57
N LYS A 132 -6.99 -7.70 21.40
CA LYS A 132 -7.32 -6.29 21.67
C LYS A 132 -6.54 -5.37 20.75
N GLY A 133 -7.02 -4.15 20.55
CA GLY A 133 -6.24 -3.12 19.86
C GLY A 133 -5.43 -2.29 20.83
N GLY A 134 -4.28 -1.76 20.41
CA GLY A 134 -3.41 -0.89 21.22
C GLY A 134 -2.69 0.17 20.41
N PRO A 135 -2.54 1.41 20.95
CA PRO A 135 -1.67 2.43 20.39
C PRO A 135 -0.24 2.26 20.96
N PRO A 136 0.84 2.77 20.29
CA PRO A 136 0.75 3.41 18.99
C PRO A 136 0.66 2.41 17.85
N PHE A 137 1.51 1.40 17.75
CA PHE A 137 1.51 0.45 16.64
C PHE A 137 1.95 -0.95 17.04
N ASN A 138 1.39 -1.94 16.35
CA ASN A 138 1.96 -3.28 16.25
C ASN A 138 1.94 -3.73 14.79
N ARG A 139 3.02 -3.41 14.05
CA ARG A 139 3.25 -3.71 12.63
C ARG A 139 2.35 -2.92 11.68
N PRO A 140 2.50 -1.57 11.62
CA PRO A 140 1.71 -0.69 10.76
C PRO A 140 1.92 -1.03 9.28
N THR A 141 0.84 -0.97 8.51
CA THR A 141 0.79 -1.46 7.14
C THR A 141 0.70 -0.37 6.09
N GLY A 142 -0.06 0.70 6.33
CA GLY A 142 -0.25 1.78 5.37
C GLY A 142 -0.39 3.15 6.03
N VAL A 143 -0.22 4.20 5.24
CA VAL A 143 -0.35 5.58 5.69
C VAL A 143 -0.98 6.44 4.60
N ALA A 144 -1.96 7.26 4.97
CA ALA A 144 -2.57 8.26 4.11
C ALA A 144 -2.55 9.64 4.78
N ILE A 145 -2.31 10.68 3.99
CA ILE A 145 -2.25 12.05 4.46
C ILE A 145 -3.29 12.88 3.71
N THR A 146 -4.13 13.61 4.44
CA THR A 146 -5.11 14.51 3.83
C THR A 146 -4.46 15.82 3.39
N GLU A 147 -5.18 16.63 2.63
CA GLU A 147 -4.72 17.98 2.25
C GLU A 147 -4.52 18.91 3.46
N SER A 148 -5.24 18.67 4.55
CA SER A 148 -5.02 19.40 5.83
C SER A 148 -3.79 18.89 6.61
N GLY A 149 -3.10 17.85 6.13
CA GLY A 149 -1.96 17.22 6.78
C GLY A 149 -2.34 16.21 7.86
N THR A 150 -3.62 15.92 8.07
CA THR A 150 -4.06 14.84 8.99
C THR A 150 -3.53 13.49 8.51
N ILE A 151 -2.95 12.71 9.43
CA ILE A 151 -2.31 11.44 9.13
C ILE A 151 -3.23 10.29 9.58
N TYR A 152 -3.50 9.36 8.69
CA TYR A 152 -4.17 8.10 8.99
C TYR A 152 -3.23 6.93 8.77
N VAL A 153 -3.22 5.97 9.69
CA VAL A 153 -2.37 4.78 9.64
C VAL A 153 -3.20 3.53 9.82
N SER A 154 -3.14 2.61 8.89
CA SER A 154 -3.60 1.24 9.10
C SER A 154 -2.53 0.44 9.83
N ASP A 155 -2.90 -0.29 10.86
CA ASP A 155 -2.01 -1.09 11.70
C ASP A 155 -2.54 -2.52 11.75
N GLY A 156 -2.10 -3.35 10.79
CA GLY A 156 -2.83 -4.55 10.42
C GLY A 156 -2.16 -5.87 10.75
N TYR A 157 -0.83 -5.98 10.72
CA TYR A 157 -0.20 -7.29 10.91
C TYR A 157 -0.21 -7.77 12.37
N GLY A 158 -0.23 -6.85 13.32
CA GLY A 158 -0.23 -7.22 14.73
C GLY A 158 -1.29 -6.48 15.58
N ASN A 159 -2.19 -5.69 14.97
CA ASN A 159 -3.12 -4.84 15.74
C ASN A 159 -4.58 -4.86 15.30
N ALA A 160 -4.96 -4.93 14.08
CA ALA A 160 -6.35 -4.81 13.59
C ALA A 160 -6.99 -3.43 13.88
N ARG A 161 -6.23 -2.31 13.68
CA ARG A 161 -6.70 -0.94 13.97
C ARG A 161 -6.36 0.06 12.86
N VAL A 162 -7.07 1.19 12.94
CA VAL A 162 -6.70 2.42 12.25
C VAL A 162 -6.45 3.50 13.29
N HIS A 163 -5.41 4.30 13.07
CA HIS A 163 -5.05 5.43 13.94
C HIS A 163 -5.09 6.74 13.15
N LYS A 164 -5.56 7.80 13.79
CA LYS A 164 -5.60 9.17 13.26
C LYS A 164 -4.72 10.09 14.11
N PHE A 165 -3.85 10.85 13.44
CA PHE A 165 -2.94 11.78 14.08
C PHE A 165 -3.09 13.20 13.49
N THR A 166 -2.70 14.19 14.27
CA THR A 166 -2.48 15.56 13.78
C THR A 166 -1.26 15.61 12.85
N PRO A 167 -1.10 16.69 12.06
CA PRO A 167 0.09 16.89 11.22
C PRO A 167 1.42 16.87 11.98
N ASP A 168 1.41 17.26 13.25
CA ASP A 168 2.57 17.24 14.17
C ASP A 168 2.73 15.90 14.94
N GLY A 169 1.91 14.89 14.63
CA GLY A 169 2.06 13.53 15.13
C GLY A 169 1.39 13.22 16.46
N LYS A 170 0.48 14.06 16.96
CA LYS A 170 -0.31 13.77 18.15
C LYS A 170 -1.46 12.82 17.79
N LEU A 171 -1.58 11.71 18.50
CA LEU A 171 -2.70 10.76 18.35
C LEU A 171 -4.02 11.43 18.74
N LEU A 172 -4.99 11.42 17.83
CA LEU A 172 -6.32 11.96 18.01
C LEU A 172 -7.37 10.88 18.30
N LEU A 173 -7.30 9.78 17.54
CA LEU A 173 -8.34 8.76 17.54
C LEU A 173 -7.75 7.43 17.07
N SER A 174 -8.31 6.32 17.60
CA SER A 174 -8.09 4.97 17.08
C SER A 174 -9.41 4.23 17.04
N TRP A 175 -9.63 3.46 15.96
CA TRP A 175 -10.83 2.62 15.85
C TRP A 175 -10.50 1.28 15.23
N GLY A 176 -11.48 0.36 15.27
CA GLY A 176 -11.33 -1.01 14.85
C GLY A 176 -11.03 -1.94 16.03
N GLY A 177 -10.93 -3.19 15.72
CA GLY A 177 -10.59 -4.30 16.59
C GLY A 177 -10.61 -5.60 15.80
N PRO A 178 -10.11 -6.72 16.35
CA PRO A 178 -10.08 -7.98 15.62
C PRO A 178 -11.48 -8.55 15.42
N GLY A 179 -11.83 -8.92 14.17
CA GLY A 179 -13.11 -9.56 13.88
C GLY A 179 -13.58 -9.42 12.43
N TYR A 180 -14.86 -9.71 12.21
CA TYR A 180 -15.50 -9.80 10.88
C TYR A 180 -16.68 -8.84 10.71
N ARG A 181 -17.15 -8.21 11.79
CA ARG A 181 -18.28 -7.29 11.73
C ARG A 181 -17.88 -5.96 11.08
N PRO A 182 -18.83 -5.14 10.61
CA PRO A 182 -18.54 -3.77 10.22
C PRO A 182 -17.79 -3.00 11.30
N GLY A 183 -16.66 -2.38 10.94
CA GLY A 183 -15.77 -1.69 11.87
C GLY A 183 -14.74 -2.57 12.56
N GLU A 184 -14.84 -3.90 12.48
CA GLU A 184 -13.79 -4.83 12.90
C GLU A 184 -12.91 -5.18 11.72
N PHE A 185 -11.67 -5.62 11.99
CA PHE A 185 -10.70 -5.99 10.96
C PHE A 185 -10.06 -7.33 11.24
N ARG A 186 -9.73 -8.05 10.19
CA ARG A 186 -8.82 -9.17 10.29
C ARG A 186 -7.39 -8.80 9.86
N LEU A 187 -7.26 -7.96 8.85
CA LEU A 187 -5.99 -7.34 8.48
C LEU A 187 -6.24 -6.06 7.67
N PRO A 188 -6.32 -4.88 8.31
CA PRO A 188 -6.31 -3.60 7.61
C PRO A 188 -4.94 -3.41 6.95
N HIS A 189 -4.87 -3.63 5.61
CA HIS A 189 -3.58 -3.81 4.95
C HIS A 189 -2.99 -2.52 4.39
N ASN A 190 -3.83 -1.61 3.95
CA ASN A 190 -3.44 -0.24 3.56
C ASN A 190 -4.59 0.72 3.88
N ILE A 191 -4.43 1.98 3.51
CA ILE A 191 -5.39 3.02 3.81
C ILE A 191 -5.29 4.14 2.77
N ALA A 192 -6.43 4.69 2.35
CA ALA A 192 -6.48 5.90 1.54
C ALA A 192 -7.61 6.81 2.02
N VAL A 193 -7.51 8.08 1.67
CA VAL A 193 -8.55 9.09 1.95
C VAL A 193 -8.97 9.71 0.63
N ASP A 194 -10.29 9.72 0.38
CA ASP A 194 -10.83 10.31 -0.84
C ASP A 194 -11.09 11.83 -0.70
N LYS A 195 -11.49 12.47 -1.80
CA LYS A 195 -11.79 13.92 -1.84
C LYS A 195 -12.95 14.34 -0.92
N GLN A 196 -13.77 13.41 -0.43
CA GLN A 196 -14.83 13.62 0.56
C GLN A 196 -14.37 13.34 1.99
N GLU A 197 -13.06 13.20 2.22
CA GLU A 197 -12.46 12.83 3.49
C GLU A 197 -12.96 11.50 4.08
N ARG A 198 -13.48 10.59 3.23
CA ARG A 198 -13.80 9.23 3.64
C ARG A 198 -12.53 8.39 3.68
N VAL A 199 -12.41 7.59 4.71
CA VAL A 199 -11.25 6.72 4.95
C VAL A 199 -11.55 5.32 4.43
N TRP A 200 -10.77 4.86 3.46
CA TRP A 200 -10.94 3.56 2.79
C TRP A 200 -9.85 2.61 3.26
N VAL A 201 -10.26 1.43 3.75
CA VAL A 201 -9.35 0.47 4.36
C VAL A 201 -9.55 -0.90 3.72
N PRO A 202 -8.62 -1.37 2.89
CA PRO A 202 -8.58 -2.76 2.47
C PRO A 202 -8.40 -3.69 3.67
N ASP A 203 -9.43 -4.44 4.01
CA ASP A 203 -9.44 -5.45 5.06
C ASP A 203 -9.16 -6.82 4.44
N ARG A 204 -7.85 -7.06 4.18
CA ARG A 204 -7.34 -8.07 3.27
C ARG A 204 -7.87 -9.47 3.54
N GLU A 205 -7.77 -9.93 4.78
CA GLU A 205 -8.14 -11.29 5.13
C GLU A 205 -9.65 -11.48 5.37
N ASN A 206 -10.41 -10.38 5.33
CA ASN A 206 -11.88 -10.40 5.24
C ASN A 206 -12.37 -10.20 3.80
N SER A 207 -11.46 -10.06 2.82
CA SER A 207 -11.78 -9.92 1.39
C SER A 207 -12.75 -8.78 1.07
N ARG A 208 -12.60 -7.65 1.77
CA ARG A 208 -13.46 -6.46 1.64
C ARG A 208 -12.66 -5.17 1.73
N VAL A 209 -13.24 -4.07 1.27
CA VAL A 209 -12.79 -2.70 1.56
C VAL A 209 -13.84 -2.02 2.42
N GLN A 210 -13.48 -1.54 3.60
CA GLN A 210 -14.38 -0.81 4.48
C GLN A 210 -14.18 0.70 4.34
N ILE A 211 -15.26 1.47 4.47
CA ILE A 211 -15.30 2.91 4.30
C ILE A 211 -15.80 3.55 5.60
N PHE A 212 -15.05 4.54 6.07
CA PHE A 212 -15.34 5.26 7.31
C PHE A 212 -15.38 6.76 7.05
N ASN A 213 -16.04 7.52 7.93
CA ASN A 213 -15.86 8.96 7.96
C ASN A 213 -14.59 9.35 8.75
N SER A 214 -14.27 10.63 8.76
CA SER A 214 -13.09 11.18 9.46
C SER A 214 -13.10 11.02 10.99
N SER A 215 -14.24 10.63 11.59
CA SER A 215 -14.38 10.30 13.02
C SER A 215 -14.30 8.79 13.31
N GLY A 216 -13.98 7.96 12.29
CA GLY A 216 -13.87 6.51 12.44
C GLY A 216 -15.21 5.77 12.48
N LYS A 217 -16.33 6.45 12.19
CA LYS A 217 -17.64 5.79 12.07
C LYS A 217 -17.73 5.04 10.76
N PHE A 218 -18.10 3.75 10.83
CA PHE A 218 -18.37 2.93 9.64
C PHE A 218 -19.51 3.56 8.80
N LEU A 219 -19.28 3.63 7.49
CA LEU A 219 -20.24 4.14 6.52
C LEU A 219 -20.74 3.03 5.59
N ASP A 220 -19.83 2.28 5.01
CA ASP A 220 -20.11 1.28 3.96
C ASP A 220 -18.99 0.25 3.86
N GLN A 221 -19.25 -0.85 3.15
CA GLN A 221 -18.21 -1.79 2.74
C GLN A 221 -18.48 -2.32 1.34
N TRP A 222 -17.40 -2.55 0.62
CA TRP A 222 -17.45 -3.23 -0.67
C TRP A 222 -16.85 -4.62 -0.54
N GLU A 223 -17.48 -5.58 -1.18
CA GLU A 223 -17.13 -6.99 -1.16
C GLU A 223 -16.75 -7.49 -2.56
N ASN A 224 -16.52 -8.80 -2.71
CA ASN A 224 -16.11 -9.44 -3.99
C ASN A 224 -14.69 -9.11 -4.44
N PHE A 225 -13.80 -8.85 -3.51
CA PHE A 225 -12.36 -8.80 -3.72
C PHE A 225 -11.70 -10.14 -3.39
N ILE A 226 -10.49 -10.35 -3.93
CA ILE A 226 -9.64 -11.48 -3.57
C ILE A 226 -8.41 -10.96 -2.83
N ARG A 227 -8.53 -10.82 -1.49
CA ARG A 227 -7.48 -10.31 -0.62
C ARG A 227 -6.98 -8.91 -1.06
N PRO A 228 -7.80 -7.85 -0.97
CA PRO A 228 -7.43 -6.50 -1.38
C PRO A 228 -6.25 -5.99 -0.55
N THR A 229 -5.25 -5.41 -1.21
CA THR A 229 -4.00 -4.99 -0.58
C THR A 229 -3.87 -3.48 -0.47
N ASP A 230 -4.27 -2.73 -1.51
CA ASP A 230 -4.12 -1.28 -1.56
C ASP A 230 -5.26 -0.66 -2.36
N VAL A 231 -5.50 0.63 -2.16
CA VAL A 231 -6.56 1.40 -2.82
C VAL A 231 -6.08 2.81 -3.15
N CYS A 232 -6.39 3.28 -4.35
CA CYS A 232 -6.17 4.67 -4.75
C CYS A 232 -7.32 5.17 -5.65
N PHE A 233 -7.33 6.46 -5.96
CA PHE A 233 -8.41 7.11 -6.70
C PHE A 233 -7.86 7.91 -7.86
N ASP A 234 -8.61 7.98 -8.97
CA ASP A 234 -8.38 8.97 -10.02
C ASP A 234 -9.16 10.26 -9.74
N ASP A 235 -8.97 11.26 -10.61
CA ASP A 235 -9.62 12.56 -10.46
C ASP A 235 -11.13 12.52 -10.61
N GLU A 236 -11.68 11.54 -11.32
CA GLU A 236 -13.11 11.29 -11.46
C GLU A 236 -13.70 10.58 -10.22
N GLY A 237 -12.85 10.17 -9.27
CA GLY A 237 -13.23 9.41 -8.09
C GLY A 237 -13.41 7.92 -8.36
N ASN A 238 -12.94 7.40 -9.50
CA ASN A 238 -12.91 5.96 -9.71
C ASN A 238 -11.90 5.32 -8.76
N VAL A 239 -12.23 4.13 -8.27
CA VAL A 239 -11.51 3.43 -7.22
C VAL A 239 -10.71 2.29 -7.82
N TYR A 240 -9.41 2.30 -7.60
CA TYR A 240 -8.48 1.27 -8.06
C TYR A 240 -8.02 0.45 -6.86
N VAL A 241 -8.20 -0.86 -6.92
CA VAL A 241 -7.85 -1.77 -5.83
C VAL A 241 -6.90 -2.83 -6.35
N SER A 242 -5.70 -2.91 -5.76
CA SER A 242 -4.81 -4.06 -5.98
C SER A 242 -5.27 -5.22 -5.11
N GLU A 243 -5.22 -6.42 -5.66
CA GLU A 243 -5.64 -7.65 -5.00
C GLU A 243 -4.49 -8.66 -5.04
N LEU A 244 -4.14 -9.23 -3.91
CA LEU A 244 -2.96 -10.10 -3.77
C LEU A 244 -2.97 -11.29 -4.74
N CYS A 245 -4.12 -11.65 -5.23
CA CYS A 245 -4.29 -12.77 -6.16
C CYS A 245 -4.44 -12.28 -7.59
N LEU A 246 -3.34 -11.80 -8.19
CA LEU A 246 -3.12 -11.67 -9.62
C LEU A 246 -3.88 -10.55 -10.35
N GLN A 247 -4.54 -9.60 -9.66
CA GLN A 247 -5.37 -8.63 -10.37
C GLN A 247 -5.39 -7.23 -9.74
N VAL A 248 -5.76 -6.26 -10.56
CA VAL A 248 -6.20 -4.92 -10.15
C VAL A 248 -7.64 -4.73 -10.63
N SER A 249 -8.52 -4.31 -9.75
CA SER A 249 -9.92 -4.02 -10.07
C SER A 249 -10.20 -2.52 -10.04
N ILE A 250 -10.98 -2.03 -11.00
CA ILE A 250 -11.33 -0.62 -11.15
C ILE A 250 -12.85 -0.49 -11.04
N PHE A 251 -13.29 0.38 -10.14
CA PHE A 251 -14.70 0.62 -9.87
C PHE A 251 -15.05 2.10 -10.07
N SER A 252 -16.29 2.37 -10.41
CA SER A 252 -16.85 3.73 -10.34
C SER A 252 -17.05 4.18 -8.90
N PRO A 253 -17.24 5.48 -8.63
CA PRO A 253 -17.45 6.00 -7.27
C PRO A 253 -18.64 5.40 -6.51
N ASN A 254 -19.57 4.77 -7.22
CA ASN A 254 -20.75 4.10 -6.66
C ASN A 254 -20.61 2.57 -6.59
N GLY A 255 -19.39 2.02 -6.72
CA GLY A 255 -19.10 0.61 -6.53
C GLY A 255 -19.38 -0.31 -7.74
N LYS A 256 -19.72 0.26 -8.94
CA LYS A 256 -19.87 -0.57 -10.13
C LYS A 256 -18.49 -0.95 -10.68
N LEU A 257 -18.24 -2.24 -10.88
CA LEU A 257 -17.03 -2.72 -11.54
C LEU A 257 -16.97 -2.21 -12.99
N LEU A 258 -15.85 -1.55 -13.34
CA LEU A 258 -15.60 -0.97 -14.67
C LEU A 258 -14.61 -1.82 -15.46
N ALA A 259 -13.53 -2.30 -14.82
CA ALA A 259 -12.53 -3.15 -15.45
C ALA A 259 -11.81 -4.02 -14.43
N ARG A 260 -11.22 -5.13 -14.88
CA ARG A 260 -10.20 -5.90 -14.19
C ARG A 260 -8.98 -6.04 -15.07
N LEU A 261 -7.82 -5.70 -14.50
CA LEU A 261 -6.53 -5.87 -15.14
C LEU A 261 -5.93 -7.17 -14.58
N ALA A 262 -5.93 -8.21 -15.39
CA ALA A 262 -5.39 -9.50 -15.02
C ALA A 262 -5.11 -10.34 -16.27
N ASN A 263 -3.98 -11.03 -16.28
CA ASN A 263 -3.71 -12.10 -17.26
C ASN A 263 -3.15 -13.37 -16.61
N GLY A 264 -2.94 -13.35 -15.28
CA GLY A 264 -2.22 -14.40 -14.56
C GLY A 264 -2.86 -15.78 -14.62
N ARG A 265 -4.18 -15.87 -14.74
CA ARG A 265 -4.87 -17.16 -14.88
C ARG A 265 -4.67 -17.82 -16.26
N GLN A 266 -4.30 -17.03 -17.29
CA GLN A 266 -4.07 -17.51 -18.65
C GLN A 266 -2.58 -17.74 -18.95
N GLU A 267 -1.68 -17.10 -18.18
CA GLU A 267 -0.24 -17.25 -18.32
C GLU A 267 0.24 -18.42 -17.47
N LYS A 268 0.85 -19.41 -18.13
CA LYS A 268 1.39 -20.60 -17.48
C LYS A 268 2.71 -20.36 -16.77
N ASP A 269 3.45 -19.32 -17.20
CA ASP A 269 4.70 -18.90 -16.60
C ASP A 269 4.42 -17.69 -15.67
N PRO A 270 4.45 -17.86 -14.35
CA PRO A 270 4.19 -16.76 -13.41
C PRO A 270 5.15 -15.56 -13.58
N ALA A 271 6.38 -15.79 -14.07
CA ALA A 271 7.32 -14.71 -14.31
C ALA A 271 6.87 -13.78 -15.45
N LYS A 272 6.08 -14.29 -16.38
CA LYS A 272 5.49 -13.53 -17.51
C LYS A 272 4.11 -12.97 -17.21
N ALA A 273 3.48 -13.38 -16.13
CA ALA A 273 2.17 -12.86 -15.73
C ALA A 273 2.23 -11.33 -15.57
N LEU A 274 1.11 -10.65 -15.87
CA LEU A 274 1.01 -9.20 -15.64
C LEU A 274 1.31 -8.89 -14.18
N PHE A 275 0.68 -9.62 -13.27
CA PHE A 275 0.91 -9.56 -11.82
C PHE A 275 1.06 -10.97 -11.24
N VAL A 276 1.76 -11.08 -10.12
CA VAL A 276 1.86 -12.31 -9.31
C VAL A 276 1.23 -12.11 -7.93
N ALA A 277 1.58 -11.03 -7.27
CA ALA A 277 1.04 -10.69 -5.95
C ALA A 277 0.99 -9.15 -5.82
N PRO A 278 0.05 -8.48 -6.51
CA PRO A 278 -0.13 -7.04 -6.40
C PRO A 278 -0.27 -6.62 -4.94
N HIS A 279 0.53 -5.63 -4.53
CA HIS A 279 0.61 -5.24 -3.12
C HIS A 279 0.46 -3.73 -2.93
N ALA A 280 1.03 -2.94 -3.81
CA ALA A 280 0.93 -1.49 -3.82
C ALA A 280 0.41 -1.00 -5.16
N ILE A 281 -0.37 0.09 -5.16
CA ILE A 281 -0.88 0.73 -6.37
C ILE A 281 -0.85 2.25 -6.23
N ALA A 282 -0.44 2.95 -7.29
CA ALA A 282 -0.51 4.40 -7.39
C ALA A 282 -0.83 4.84 -8.81
N LEU A 283 -1.36 6.06 -8.95
CA LEU A 283 -1.67 6.71 -10.23
C LEU A 283 -0.84 7.98 -10.37
N ASP A 284 -0.31 8.24 -11.57
CA ASP A 284 0.29 9.54 -11.89
C ASP A 284 -0.77 10.54 -12.41
N SER A 285 -0.34 11.78 -12.67
CA SER A 285 -1.21 12.88 -13.11
C SER A 285 -1.93 12.62 -14.44
N ARG A 286 -1.52 11.62 -15.22
CA ARG A 286 -2.16 11.21 -16.49
C ARG A 286 -3.07 9.99 -16.34
N GLY A 287 -3.15 9.42 -15.13
CA GLY A 287 -3.90 8.20 -14.85
C GLY A 287 -3.19 6.92 -15.30
N ASP A 288 -1.87 6.97 -15.52
CA ASP A 288 -1.06 5.76 -15.67
C ASP A 288 -0.96 5.06 -14.31
N ILE A 289 -1.01 3.73 -14.33
CA ILE A 289 -1.04 2.91 -13.12
C ILE A 289 0.36 2.36 -12.85
N TYR A 290 0.78 2.42 -11.59
CA TYR A 290 1.97 1.75 -11.09
C TYR A 290 1.56 0.69 -10.09
N VAL A 291 2.03 -0.54 -10.30
CA VAL A 291 1.71 -1.69 -9.43
C VAL A 291 2.99 -2.37 -8.98
N GLY A 292 3.14 -2.50 -7.68
CA GLY A 292 4.24 -3.24 -7.06
C GLY A 292 3.78 -4.62 -6.59
N ASP A 293 4.54 -5.65 -6.96
CA ASP A 293 4.34 -7.01 -6.52
C ASP A 293 5.20 -7.36 -5.29
N VAL A 294 4.71 -8.29 -4.46
CA VAL A 294 5.49 -8.99 -3.43
C VAL A 294 5.70 -10.46 -3.81
N SER A 295 6.11 -10.67 -5.05
CA SER A 295 6.19 -12.01 -5.67
C SER A 295 7.19 -12.94 -4.98
N TRP A 296 8.29 -12.42 -4.46
CA TRP A 296 9.25 -13.21 -3.69
C TRP A 296 8.69 -13.65 -2.33
N THR A 297 8.16 -12.70 -1.55
CA THR A 297 7.58 -13.03 -0.24
C THR A 297 6.41 -13.98 -0.36
N HIS A 298 5.50 -13.75 -1.33
CA HIS A 298 4.26 -14.50 -1.48
C HIS A 298 4.46 -15.88 -2.15
N SER A 299 5.27 -15.95 -3.20
CA SER A 299 5.33 -17.12 -4.09
C SER A 299 6.75 -17.63 -4.37
N LYS A 300 7.79 -17.01 -3.79
CA LYS A 300 9.21 -17.30 -4.06
C LYS A 300 9.61 -17.13 -5.54
N ILE A 301 8.91 -16.23 -6.24
CA ILE A 301 9.17 -15.93 -7.65
C ILE A 301 9.99 -14.64 -7.73
N ASP A 302 11.22 -14.75 -8.23
CA ASP A 302 12.05 -13.59 -8.56
C ASP A 302 11.63 -13.07 -9.94
N ARG A 303 11.20 -11.82 -9.97
CA ARG A 303 10.80 -11.11 -11.20
C ARG A 303 11.79 -10.01 -11.60
N GLY A 304 12.85 -9.82 -10.84
CA GLY A 304 13.80 -8.73 -11.06
C GLY A 304 13.10 -7.37 -11.12
N ALA A 305 13.41 -6.54 -12.12
CA ALA A 305 12.76 -5.24 -12.30
C ALA A 305 11.23 -5.34 -12.55
N ASN A 306 10.76 -6.51 -12.98
CA ASN A 306 9.36 -6.74 -13.31
C ASN A 306 8.44 -6.88 -12.09
N VAL A 307 8.93 -6.80 -10.87
CA VAL A 307 8.09 -6.65 -9.66
C VAL A 307 7.41 -5.29 -9.59
N LEU A 308 7.89 -4.30 -10.37
CA LEU A 308 7.25 -3.00 -10.55
C LEU A 308 6.75 -2.89 -11.99
N ARG A 309 5.47 -2.66 -12.15
CA ARG A 309 4.81 -2.52 -13.46
C ARG A 309 4.25 -1.11 -13.60
N LYS A 310 4.53 -0.47 -14.75
CA LYS A 310 3.80 0.70 -15.22
C LYS A 310 2.85 0.28 -16.34
N LEU A 311 1.61 0.75 -16.26
CA LEU A 311 0.57 0.56 -17.27
C LEU A 311 0.08 1.92 -17.73
N VAL A 312 0.26 2.19 -19.01
CA VAL A 312 -0.14 3.46 -19.65
C VAL A 312 -1.56 3.35 -20.18
N ARG A 313 -2.37 4.35 -19.88
CA ARG A 313 -3.76 4.44 -20.35
C ARG A 313 -3.81 4.68 -21.86
N LYS A 314 -4.73 3.99 -22.56
CA LYS A 314 -4.96 4.12 -24.03
C LYS A 314 -6.18 4.98 -24.36
#